data_fc1962e232666c193b7348abbf7d763a
#
_entry.id   fc1962e232666c193b7348abbf7d763a
#
_cell.length_a   1.000
_cell.length_b   1.000
_cell.length_c   1.000
_cell.angle_alpha   90.00
_cell.angle_beta   90.00
_cell.angle_gamma   90.00
#
_symmetry.space_group_name_H-M   'P 1'
#
loop_
_entity.id
_entity.type
_entity.pdbx_description
1 polymer ?
#
loop_
_entity_poly.entity_id
_entity_poly.type
_entity_poly.pdbx_seq_one_letter_code
_entity_poly.pdbx_strand_id
1 'polypeptide(L)'
;MGQKEPDLIVRSTPWTQKAGANDTWWKPVVDTGLTEARWVRAIETRPGTIKGRKITHHANADILQVDPDAPAAQMTPGRFSEWAVGKDVELMRPDSGMLMLPGSRIAWDIHYSDGAEDVTDVIEMGIYFYPKGQEPKYRQHLIRMGKTGVGAIDIPPNTVQLTEVYFPLRQAARIESFQPHMHLRGKAMTLEALLPTGQNVVLSHVSEFSFMWHSAYVYADHSAPLLPK
;
A
#
# COMPACT_ATOMS: atom_id res chain seq x y z
N MET A 1 7.80 -22.25 -5.74
CA MET A 1 8.63 -21.87 -4.58
C MET A 1 8.04 -22.55 -3.38
N GLY A 2 8.83 -23.34 -2.62
CA GLY A 2 8.32 -23.94 -1.38
C GLY A 2 7.85 -22.85 -0.42
N GLN A 3 6.75 -23.08 0.27
CA GLN A 3 6.20 -22.20 1.28
C GLN A 3 7.23 -22.03 2.41
N LYS A 4 8.04 -20.98 2.30
CA LYS A 4 8.89 -20.56 3.42
C LYS A 4 8.00 -19.74 4.34
N GLU A 5 8.00 -20.05 5.64
CA GLU A 5 7.33 -19.22 6.62
C GLU A 5 7.92 -17.80 6.64
N PRO A 6 7.12 -16.77 6.95
CA PRO A 6 7.64 -15.42 7.13
C PRO A 6 8.73 -15.37 8.21
N ASP A 7 9.74 -14.54 7.99
CA ASP A 7 10.80 -14.32 8.97
C ASP A 7 10.29 -13.51 10.18
N LEU A 8 9.23 -12.70 10.00
CA LEU A 8 8.55 -11.93 11.04
C LEU A 8 7.04 -11.86 10.74
N ILE A 9 6.22 -12.01 11.76
CA ILE A 9 4.77 -11.80 11.65
C ILE A 9 4.36 -10.65 12.56
N VAL A 10 3.78 -9.61 11.98
CA VAL A 10 3.19 -8.47 12.72
C VAL A 10 1.67 -8.56 12.62
N ARG A 11 0.97 -8.44 13.75
CA ARG A 11 -0.48 -8.52 13.81
C ARG A 11 -1.07 -7.20 14.29
N SER A 12 -2.22 -6.82 13.73
CA SER A 12 -3.05 -5.77 14.33
C SER A 12 -3.56 -6.23 15.71
N THR A 13 -4.03 -5.30 16.52
CA THR A 13 -4.87 -5.70 17.66
C THR A 13 -6.21 -6.20 17.16
N PRO A 14 -6.86 -7.15 17.87
CA PRO A 14 -8.16 -7.69 17.47
C PRO A 14 -9.24 -6.60 17.42
N TRP A 15 -10.16 -6.76 16.48
CA TRP A 15 -11.37 -5.94 16.36
C TRP A 15 -12.59 -6.85 16.17
N THR A 16 -13.72 -6.47 16.77
CA THR A 16 -14.98 -7.13 16.54
C THR A 16 -15.93 -6.20 15.80
N GLN A 17 -16.17 -6.49 14.53
CA GLN A 17 -17.23 -5.85 13.75
C GLN A 17 -18.56 -6.48 14.11
N LYS A 18 -19.51 -5.64 14.58
CA LYS A 18 -20.84 -6.10 14.97
C LYS A 18 -21.72 -6.31 13.74
N ALA A 19 -22.62 -7.28 13.84
CA ALA A 19 -23.63 -7.49 12.82
C ALA A 19 -24.51 -6.24 12.63
N GLY A 20 -24.74 -5.86 11.37
CA GLY A 20 -25.52 -4.69 11.01
C GLY A 20 -24.90 -3.34 11.37
N ALA A 21 -23.62 -3.32 11.77
CA ALA A 21 -22.91 -2.05 12.01
C ALA A 21 -22.55 -1.37 10.69
N ASN A 22 -22.47 -0.06 10.70
CA ASN A 22 -21.94 0.70 9.58
C ASN A 22 -20.45 0.38 9.35
N ASP A 23 -19.93 0.79 8.21
CA ASP A 23 -18.50 0.75 7.91
C ASP A 23 -17.68 1.35 9.05
N THR A 24 -16.62 0.66 9.43
CA THR A 24 -15.77 1.03 10.57
C THR A 24 -14.31 1.06 10.15
N TRP A 25 -13.60 2.08 10.62
CA TRP A 25 -12.15 2.20 10.45
C TRP A 25 -11.45 1.93 11.78
N TRP A 26 -10.74 0.82 11.86
CA TRP A 26 -9.92 0.44 13.01
C TRP A 26 -8.46 0.80 12.76
N LYS A 27 -7.87 1.63 13.65
CA LYS A 27 -6.55 2.24 13.43
C LYS A 27 -5.55 1.97 14.56
N PRO A 28 -5.23 0.71 14.86
CA PRO A 28 -4.24 0.40 15.88
C PRO A 28 -2.81 0.68 15.41
N VAL A 29 -1.95 0.98 16.38
CA VAL A 29 -0.49 1.02 16.19
C VAL A 29 0.13 -0.10 17.00
N VAL A 30 0.99 -0.89 16.36
CA VAL A 30 1.64 -2.04 17.00
C VAL A 30 3.15 -2.00 16.77
N ASP A 31 3.89 -2.46 17.76
CA ASP A 31 5.34 -2.60 17.64
C ASP A 31 5.68 -3.81 16.76
N THR A 32 6.72 -3.68 15.95
CA THR A 32 7.20 -4.79 15.12
C THR A 32 8.06 -5.78 15.90
N GLY A 33 8.62 -5.35 17.02
CA GLY A 33 9.60 -6.13 17.81
C GLY A 33 10.98 -6.22 17.13
N LEU A 34 11.20 -5.50 16.03
CA LEU A 34 12.47 -5.54 15.31
C LEU A 34 13.57 -4.84 16.11
N THR A 35 14.71 -5.54 16.34
CA THR A 35 15.83 -5.05 17.14
C THR A 35 17.07 -4.66 16.33
N GLU A 36 17.08 -4.98 15.02
CA GLU A 36 18.16 -4.64 14.10
C GLU A 36 17.56 -4.20 12.74
N ALA A 37 18.30 -3.42 11.97
CA ALA A 37 17.88 -3.04 10.62
C ALA A 37 17.84 -4.27 9.71
N ARG A 38 16.77 -4.41 8.93
CA ARG A 38 16.57 -5.52 7.99
C ARG A 38 16.02 -5.01 6.66
N TRP A 39 16.48 -5.62 5.59
CA TRP A 39 15.94 -5.40 4.26
C TRP A 39 14.81 -6.38 3.97
N VAL A 40 13.65 -5.85 3.64
CA VAL A 40 12.44 -6.60 3.30
C VAL A 40 12.45 -6.87 1.80
N ARG A 41 12.20 -8.13 1.41
CA ARG A 41 12.11 -8.56 0.00
C ARG A 41 10.69 -8.95 -0.43
N ALA A 42 9.80 -9.21 0.53
CA ALA A 42 8.38 -9.46 0.28
C ALA A 42 7.56 -9.23 1.55
N ILE A 43 6.31 -8.84 1.37
CA ILE A 43 5.32 -8.71 2.43
C ILE A 43 4.03 -9.39 1.96
N GLU A 44 3.45 -10.23 2.81
CA GLU A 44 2.14 -10.82 2.64
C GLU A 44 1.21 -10.29 3.72
N THR A 45 0.17 -9.58 3.33
CA THR A 45 -0.83 -9.03 4.27
C THR A 45 -2.18 -9.68 4.02
N ARG A 46 -2.88 -10.07 5.08
CA ARG A 46 -4.19 -10.71 4.96
C ARG A 46 -5.02 -10.58 6.24
N PRO A 47 -6.36 -10.62 6.16
CA PRO A 47 -7.21 -10.92 7.30
C PRO A 47 -6.91 -12.31 7.84
N GLY A 48 -6.88 -12.45 9.17
CA GLY A 48 -6.48 -13.70 9.85
C GLY A 48 -7.49 -14.82 9.72
N THR A 49 -8.76 -14.50 9.45
CA THR A 49 -9.83 -15.49 9.33
C THR A 49 -10.57 -15.39 7.99
N ILE A 50 -11.23 -16.50 7.60
CA ILE A 50 -12.10 -16.50 6.40
C ILE A 50 -13.28 -15.54 6.58
N LYS A 51 -13.82 -15.42 7.80
CA LYS A 51 -14.89 -14.45 8.09
C LYS A 51 -14.38 -13.02 8.04
N GLY A 52 -13.17 -12.79 8.55
CA GLY A 52 -12.49 -11.50 8.43
C GLY A 52 -12.31 -11.06 6.97
N ARG A 53 -11.93 -11.97 6.07
CA ARG A 53 -11.82 -11.67 4.63
C ARG A 53 -13.13 -11.21 3.98
N LYS A 54 -14.28 -11.61 4.52
CA LYS A 54 -15.60 -11.23 3.96
C LYS A 54 -16.01 -9.82 4.35
N ILE A 55 -15.53 -9.33 5.47
CA ILE A 55 -15.89 -8.01 6.02
C ILE A 55 -14.78 -6.97 5.89
N THR A 56 -13.54 -7.38 5.61
CA THR A 56 -12.44 -6.44 5.40
C THR A 56 -12.48 -5.94 3.96
N HIS A 57 -12.64 -4.62 3.79
CA HIS A 57 -12.58 -3.98 2.48
C HIS A 57 -11.13 -3.72 2.06
N HIS A 58 -10.35 -3.13 2.95
CA HIS A 58 -8.90 -2.99 2.82
C HIS A 58 -8.21 -2.88 4.18
N ALA A 59 -6.94 -3.19 4.22
CA ALA A 59 -6.07 -2.99 5.37
C ALA A 59 -4.76 -2.34 4.91
N ASN A 60 -4.63 -1.07 5.23
CA ASN A 60 -3.44 -0.28 4.96
C ASN A 60 -2.48 -0.39 6.13
N ALA A 61 -1.19 -0.55 5.85
CA ALA A 61 -0.14 -0.59 6.83
C ALA A 61 0.91 0.48 6.50
N ASP A 62 1.05 1.45 7.37
CA ASP A 62 2.09 2.48 7.29
C ASP A 62 3.19 2.16 8.31
N ILE A 63 4.45 2.22 7.88
CA ILE A 63 5.58 2.03 8.79
C ILE A 63 5.95 3.35 9.47
N LEU A 64 6.03 3.32 10.79
CA LEU A 64 6.48 4.42 11.62
C LEU A 64 7.92 4.14 12.04
N GLN A 65 8.85 4.86 11.45
CA GLN A 65 10.29 4.78 11.77
C GLN A 65 10.98 6.09 11.43
N VAL A 66 12.11 6.35 12.05
CA VAL A 66 12.97 7.48 11.69
C VAL A 66 14.04 6.97 10.74
N ASP A 67 13.88 7.29 9.47
CA ASP A 67 14.79 6.89 8.43
C ASP A 67 15.48 8.12 7.85
N PRO A 68 16.79 8.31 8.13
CA PRO A 68 17.52 9.49 7.70
C PRO A 68 17.69 9.59 6.19
N ASP A 69 17.61 8.46 5.48
CA ASP A 69 17.82 8.37 4.04
C ASP A 69 16.49 8.31 3.27
N ALA A 70 15.36 8.40 3.96
CA ALA A 70 14.06 8.41 3.30
C ALA A 70 13.94 9.66 2.42
N PRO A 71 13.46 9.54 1.16
CA PRO A 71 13.10 10.69 0.37
C PRO A 71 12.17 11.60 1.17
N ALA A 72 12.38 12.91 1.12
CA ALA A 72 11.56 13.87 1.90
C ALA A 72 10.05 13.78 1.58
N ALA A 73 9.68 13.16 0.46
CA ALA A 73 8.31 12.84 0.11
C ALA A 73 7.75 11.63 0.87
N GLN A 74 8.59 10.84 1.49
CA GLN A 74 8.23 9.77 2.42
C GLN A 74 8.37 10.25 3.86
N MET A 75 7.84 11.43 4.14
CA MET A 75 7.68 11.83 5.53
C MET A 75 6.87 10.76 6.24
N THR A 76 7.41 10.25 7.31
CA THR A 76 6.74 9.28 8.20
C THR A 76 5.31 9.74 8.54
N PRO A 77 4.30 8.86 8.39
CA PRO A 77 4.41 7.44 8.08
C PRO A 77 4.52 7.17 6.57
N GLY A 78 5.40 6.24 6.17
CA GLY A 78 5.49 5.75 4.79
C GLY A 78 4.60 4.53 4.57
N ARG A 79 3.88 4.44 3.45
CA ARG A 79 3.14 3.23 3.09
C ARG A 79 4.11 2.05 3.03
N PHE A 80 3.77 0.96 3.73
CA PHE A 80 4.59 -0.24 3.80
C PHE A 80 3.95 -1.41 3.08
N SER A 81 2.65 -1.61 3.28
CA SER A 81 1.86 -2.62 2.59
C SER A 81 0.39 -2.23 2.55
N GLU A 82 -0.35 -2.87 1.68
CA GLU A 82 -1.80 -2.77 1.59
C GLU A 82 -2.37 -4.14 1.23
N TRP A 83 -3.37 -4.57 1.98
CA TRP A 83 -4.26 -5.62 1.56
C TRP A 83 -5.56 -5.00 1.02
N ALA A 84 -6.03 -5.51 -0.11
CA ALA A 84 -7.35 -5.23 -0.65
C ALA A 84 -7.85 -6.48 -1.38
N VAL A 85 -9.14 -6.54 -1.68
CA VAL A 85 -9.69 -7.66 -2.46
C VAL A 85 -8.98 -7.76 -3.80
N GLY A 86 -8.29 -8.89 -4.02
CA GLY A 86 -7.47 -9.11 -5.23
C GLY A 86 -5.97 -8.85 -5.05
N LYS A 87 -5.52 -8.39 -3.87
CA LYS A 87 -4.11 -8.13 -3.59
C LYS A 87 -3.73 -8.61 -2.19
N ASP A 88 -2.91 -9.63 -2.12
CA ASP A 88 -2.41 -10.21 -0.85
C ASP A 88 -0.90 -9.94 -0.62
N VAL A 89 -0.12 -9.60 -1.65
CA VAL A 89 1.34 -9.60 -1.57
C VAL A 89 1.98 -8.35 -2.20
N GLU A 90 3.04 -7.86 -1.54
CA GLU A 90 4.03 -6.93 -2.10
C GLU A 90 5.31 -7.73 -2.36
N LEU A 91 5.57 -8.05 -3.61
CA LEU A 91 6.80 -8.74 -4.02
C LEU A 91 7.77 -7.74 -4.65
N MET A 92 8.92 -7.55 -3.99
CA MET A 92 9.96 -6.70 -4.51
C MET A 92 10.69 -7.40 -5.65
N ARG A 93 11.17 -6.60 -6.63
CA ARG A 93 12.00 -7.13 -7.70
C ARG A 93 13.34 -7.62 -7.18
N PRO A 94 14.03 -8.50 -7.92
CA PRO A 94 15.40 -8.87 -7.58
C PRO A 94 16.28 -7.63 -7.32
N ASP A 95 17.13 -7.71 -6.34
CA ASP A 95 17.99 -6.61 -5.87
C ASP A 95 17.26 -5.31 -5.44
N SER A 96 15.96 -5.40 -5.15
CA SER A 96 15.17 -4.31 -4.58
C SER A 96 14.63 -4.69 -3.21
N GLY A 97 14.53 -3.72 -2.31
CA GLY A 97 14.00 -3.95 -0.98
C GLY A 97 13.51 -2.69 -0.27
N MET A 98 12.70 -2.88 0.75
CA MET A 98 12.30 -1.82 1.67
C MET A 98 13.10 -1.95 2.96
N LEU A 99 13.60 -0.82 3.48
CA LEU A 99 14.35 -0.82 4.74
C LEU A 99 13.38 -0.76 5.92
N MET A 100 13.58 -1.67 6.88
CA MET A 100 12.86 -1.71 8.14
C MET A 100 13.86 -1.55 9.29
N LEU A 101 13.66 -0.55 10.14
CA LEU A 101 14.59 -0.15 11.19
C LEU A 101 14.17 -0.69 12.56
N PRO A 102 15.12 -0.85 13.50
CA PRO A 102 14.79 -1.28 14.85
C PRO A 102 13.86 -0.29 15.53
N GLY A 103 12.95 -0.81 16.37
CA GLY A 103 11.93 -0.02 17.05
C GLY A 103 10.83 0.55 16.11
N SER A 104 10.80 0.12 14.86
CA SER A 104 9.71 0.48 13.95
C SER A 104 8.36 -0.04 14.45
N ARG A 105 7.31 0.69 14.14
CA ARG A 105 5.92 0.31 14.44
C ARG A 105 5.09 0.30 13.17
N ILE A 106 4.00 -0.45 13.16
CA ILE A 106 3.03 -0.45 12.08
C ILE A 106 1.77 0.29 12.55
N ALA A 107 1.42 1.35 11.84
CA ALA A 107 0.14 2.04 11.98
C ALA A 107 -0.82 1.46 10.93
N TRP A 108 -1.84 0.79 11.42
CA TRP A 108 -2.88 0.22 10.59
C TRP A 108 -3.98 1.25 10.31
N ASP A 109 -4.60 1.15 9.14
CA ASP A 109 -5.88 1.77 8.78
C ASP A 109 -6.72 0.71 8.08
N ILE A 110 -7.55 0.03 8.89
CA ILE A 110 -8.32 -1.14 8.47
C ILE A 110 -9.77 -0.71 8.30
N HIS A 111 -10.32 -0.93 7.11
CA HIS A 111 -11.70 -0.64 6.80
C HIS A 111 -12.50 -1.95 6.81
N TYR A 112 -13.39 -2.08 7.79
CA TYR A 112 -14.36 -3.17 7.88
C TYR A 112 -15.72 -2.69 7.37
N SER A 113 -16.34 -3.47 6.51
CA SER A 113 -17.70 -3.29 6.05
C SER A 113 -18.70 -4.02 6.95
N ASP A 114 -19.99 -3.82 6.69
CA ASP A 114 -21.06 -4.54 7.37
C ASP A 114 -20.97 -6.06 7.15
N GLY A 115 -21.44 -6.80 8.13
CA GLY A 115 -21.55 -8.26 8.11
C GLY A 115 -22.88 -8.75 8.71
N ALA A 116 -23.31 -9.95 8.31
CA ALA A 116 -24.53 -10.57 8.80
C ALA A 116 -24.39 -11.16 10.22
N GLU A 117 -23.18 -11.23 10.76
CA GLU A 117 -22.86 -11.77 12.07
C GLU A 117 -21.72 -10.98 12.73
N ASP A 118 -21.57 -11.10 14.05
CA ASP A 118 -20.41 -10.58 14.76
C ASP A 118 -19.14 -11.31 14.30
N VAL A 119 -18.15 -10.56 13.83
CA VAL A 119 -16.88 -11.13 13.39
C VAL A 119 -15.72 -10.47 14.13
N THR A 120 -14.96 -11.28 14.88
CA THR A 120 -13.67 -10.84 15.45
C THR A 120 -12.54 -11.30 14.54
N ASP A 121 -11.69 -10.37 14.15
CA ASP A 121 -10.55 -10.63 13.29
C ASP A 121 -9.30 -9.84 13.69
N VAL A 122 -8.16 -10.24 13.16
CA VAL A 122 -6.88 -9.54 13.19
C VAL A 122 -6.34 -9.51 11.77
N ILE A 123 -5.62 -8.44 11.41
CA ILE A 123 -4.85 -8.45 10.17
C ILE A 123 -3.45 -8.98 10.48
N GLU A 124 -3.01 -9.96 9.70
CA GLU A 124 -1.67 -10.52 9.78
C GLU A 124 -0.81 -9.99 8.63
N MET A 125 0.42 -9.60 8.95
CA MET A 125 1.46 -9.22 7.98
C MET A 125 2.66 -10.13 8.16
N GLY A 126 2.90 -11.01 7.20
CA GLY A 126 4.11 -11.81 7.09
C GLY A 126 5.19 -11.05 6.32
N ILE A 127 6.36 -10.89 6.92
CA ILE A 127 7.49 -10.16 6.36
C ILE A 127 8.63 -11.12 6.07
N TYR A 128 9.17 -11.04 4.86
CA TYR A 128 10.29 -11.86 4.39
C TYR A 128 11.51 -10.97 4.19
N PHE A 129 12.59 -11.29 4.87
CA PHE A 129 13.83 -10.51 4.81
C PHE A 129 14.84 -11.09 3.81
N TYR A 130 15.72 -10.23 3.33
CA TYR A 130 16.99 -10.65 2.80
C TYR A 130 17.83 -11.31 3.89
N PRO A 131 18.76 -12.22 3.56
CA PRO A 131 19.74 -12.74 4.51
C PRO A 131 20.45 -11.60 5.25
N LYS A 132 20.83 -11.83 6.51
CA LYS A 132 21.59 -10.84 7.28
C LYS A 132 22.88 -10.45 6.55
N GLY A 133 23.15 -9.15 6.51
CA GLY A 133 24.31 -8.59 5.83
C GLY A 133 24.18 -8.47 4.31
N GLN A 134 23.07 -8.93 3.73
CA GLN A 134 22.78 -8.72 2.32
C GLN A 134 21.89 -7.48 2.16
N GLU A 135 22.42 -6.47 1.47
CA GLU A 135 21.68 -5.26 1.12
C GLU A 135 21.29 -5.31 -0.37
N PRO A 136 20.04 -5.00 -0.71
CA PRO A 136 19.63 -4.88 -2.10
C PRO A 136 20.24 -3.63 -2.72
N LYS A 137 20.52 -3.70 -4.02
CA LYS A 137 21.07 -2.58 -4.79
C LYS A 137 20.11 -1.38 -4.87
N TYR A 138 18.81 -1.66 -4.91
CA TYR A 138 17.79 -0.64 -5.09
C TYR A 138 16.86 -0.59 -3.89
N ARG A 139 16.54 0.62 -3.47
CA ARG A 139 15.55 0.86 -2.44
C ARG A 139 14.17 1.04 -3.07
N GLN A 140 13.22 0.20 -2.65
CA GLN A 140 11.84 0.30 -3.08
C GLN A 140 11.02 1.13 -2.10
N HIS A 141 10.10 1.91 -2.66
CA HIS A 141 9.16 2.73 -1.92
C HIS A 141 7.75 2.52 -2.46
N LEU A 142 6.79 2.44 -1.56
CA LEU A 142 5.38 2.49 -1.90
C LEU A 142 4.87 3.91 -1.62
N ILE A 143 4.54 4.64 -2.68
CA ILE A 143 4.16 6.05 -2.60
C ILE A 143 2.66 6.17 -2.79
N ARG A 144 1.98 6.74 -1.81
CA ARG A 144 0.58 7.11 -1.94
C ARG A 144 0.48 8.53 -2.50
N MET A 145 -0.16 8.64 -3.66
CA MET A 145 -0.49 9.92 -4.29
C MET A 145 -2.00 10.13 -4.20
N GLY A 146 -2.44 11.30 -3.79
CA GLY A 146 -3.85 11.65 -3.82
C GLY A 146 -4.29 12.52 -2.64
N LYS A 147 -5.51 13.01 -2.77
CA LYS A 147 -6.20 13.71 -1.70
C LYS A 147 -6.86 12.68 -0.79
N THR A 148 -6.69 12.85 0.52
CA THR A 148 -7.24 11.96 1.54
C THR A 148 -7.94 12.77 2.63
N GLY A 149 -8.96 12.16 3.25
CA GLY A 149 -9.73 12.79 4.32
C GLY A 149 -11.10 13.30 3.88
N VAL A 150 -11.91 13.67 4.86
CA VAL A 150 -13.26 14.18 4.62
C VAL A 150 -13.17 15.51 3.88
N GLY A 151 -13.95 15.64 2.79
CA GLY A 151 -13.96 16.86 1.95
C GLY A 151 -12.75 17.00 1.01
N ALA A 152 -11.85 16.02 0.97
CA ALA A 152 -10.69 16.06 0.06
C ALA A 152 -11.10 16.03 -1.42
N ILE A 153 -12.22 15.37 -1.73
CA ILE A 153 -12.86 15.33 -3.04
C ILE A 153 -14.32 15.68 -2.86
N ASP A 154 -14.77 16.73 -3.53
CA ASP A 154 -16.18 17.13 -3.60
C ASP A 154 -16.68 16.87 -5.02
N ILE A 155 -17.71 16.03 -5.14
CA ILE A 155 -18.32 15.67 -6.42
C ILE A 155 -19.76 16.17 -6.40
N PRO A 156 -20.06 17.30 -7.04
CA PRO A 156 -21.42 17.81 -7.10
C PRO A 156 -22.39 16.81 -7.75
N PRO A 157 -23.70 16.85 -7.40
CA PRO A 157 -24.69 15.99 -8.03
C PRO A 157 -24.72 16.15 -9.55
N ASN A 158 -24.90 15.02 -10.26
CA ASN A 158 -25.01 14.96 -11.72
C ASN A 158 -23.83 15.54 -12.50
N THR A 159 -22.62 15.52 -11.90
CA THR A 159 -21.39 15.97 -12.55
C THR A 159 -20.33 14.88 -12.63
N VAL A 160 -19.39 15.05 -13.55
CA VAL A 160 -18.12 14.32 -13.58
C VAL A 160 -17.05 15.29 -13.07
N GLN A 161 -16.38 14.93 -11.99
CA GLN A 161 -15.30 15.71 -11.41
C GLN A 161 -13.95 15.10 -11.76
N LEU A 162 -13.08 15.88 -12.41
CA LEU A 162 -11.66 15.54 -12.56
C LEU A 162 -10.88 16.12 -11.39
N THR A 163 -10.02 15.30 -10.81
CA THR A 163 -9.12 15.71 -9.72
C THR A 163 -7.70 15.28 -10.08
N GLU A 164 -6.75 16.18 -9.92
CA GLU A 164 -5.35 15.94 -10.19
C GLU A 164 -4.51 16.10 -8.92
N VAL A 165 -3.42 15.34 -8.84
CA VAL A 165 -2.40 15.46 -7.81
C VAL A 165 -1.03 15.26 -8.44
N TYR A 166 -0.05 16.03 -7.97
CA TYR A 166 1.32 16.00 -8.46
C TYR A 166 2.26 15.52 -7.36
N PHE A 167 3.19 14.67 -7.76
CA PHE A 167 4.24 14.17 -6.89
C PHE A 167 5.61 14.42 -7.53
N PRO A 168 6.43 15.34 -7.00
CA PRO A 168 7.74 15.62 -7.56
C PRO A 168 8.72 14.50 -7.22
N LEU A 169 9.36 13.92 -8.23
CA LEU A 169 10.49 13.01 -8.04
C LEU A 169 11.73 13.83 -7.70
N ARG A 170 12.35 13.52 -6.56
CA ARG A 170 13.59 14.20 -6.11
C ARG A 170 14.86 13.52 -6.59
N GLN A 171 14.74 12.33 -7.11
CA GLN A 171 15.80 11.52 -7.71
C GLN A 171 15.22 10.70 -8.85
N ALA A 172 16.08 10.24 -9.76
CA ALA A 172 15.65 9.31 -10.81
C ALA A 172 15.05 8.03 -10.20
N ALA A 173 13.97 7.56 -10.78
CA ALA A 173 13.25 6.40 -10.28
C ALA A 173 12.74 5.50 -11.40
N ARG A 174 12.65 4.21 -11.13
CA ARG A 174 11.94 3.25 -11.95
C ARG A 174 10.57 3.01 -11.34
N ILE A 175 9.53 3.14 -12.14
CA ILE A 175 8.16 2.89 -11.70
C ILE A 175 7.86 1.40 -11.87
N GLU A 176 7.61 0.71 -10.76
CA GLU A 176 7.41 -0.74 -10.75
C GLU A 176 5.95 -1.14 -10.93
N SER A 177 5.05 -0.36 -10.35
CA SER A 177 3.62 -0.66 -10.39
C SER A 177 2.76 0.59 -10.22
N PHE A 178 1.51 0.46 -10.62
CA PHE A 178 0.46 1.42 -10.40
C PHE A 178 -0.78 0.71 -9.84
N GLN A 179 -1.28 1.19 -8.71
CA GLN A 179 -2.53 0.70 -8.13
C GLN A 179 -3.51 1.86 -7.98
N PRO A 180 -4.48 2.01 -8.88
CA PRO A 180 -5.55 2.98 -8.71
C PRO A 180 -6.42 2.59 -7.53
N HIS A 181 -6.71 3.55 -6.65
CA HIS A 181 -7.64 3.37 -5.54
C HIS A 181 -8.66 4.50 -5.56
N MET A 182 -9.90 4.13 -5.70
CA MET A 182 -11.06 5.03 -5.61
C MET A 182 -12.17 4.33 -4.82
N HIS A 183 -13.27 5.02 -4.59
CA HIS A 183 -14.46 4.47 -3.96
C HIS A 183 -15.59 4.32 -5.00
N LEU A 184 -16.83 4.07 -4.54
CA LEU A 184 -18.01 3.75 -5.38
C LEU A 184 -18.25 4.71 -6.55
N ARG A 185 -17.83 5.98 -6.45
CA ARG A 185 -17.98 6.99 -7.50
C ARG A 185 -16.77 7.08 -8.42
N GLY A 186 -15.72 6.29 -8.16
CA GLY A 186 -14.55 6.22 -9.02
C GLY A 186 -14.88 5.65 -10.39
N LYS A 187 -14.34 6.27 -11.45
CA LYS A 187 -14.59 5.84 -12.82
C LYS A 187 -13.30 5.46 -13.56
N ALA A 188 -12.35 6.36 -13.58
CA ALA A 188 -11.09 6.18 -14.30
C ALA A 188 -9.95 6.87 -13.58
N MET A 189 -8.72 6.39 -13.78
CA MET A 189 -7.52 7.01 -13.25
C MET A 189 -6.37 6.86 -14.24
N THR A 190 -5.60 7.93 -14.41
CA THR A 190 -4.40 7.96 -15.24
C THR A 190 -3.19 8.30 -14.38
N LEU A 191 -2.10 7.57 -14.56
CA LEU A 191 -0.79 7.93 -14.09
C LEU A 191 0.02 8.50 -15.25
N GLU A 192 0.52 9.71 -15.09
CA GLU A 192 1.32 10.41 -16.09
C GLU A 192 2.64 10.88 -15.51
N ALA A 193 3.65 11.02 -16.37
CA ALA A 193 4.91 11.66 -16.04
C ALA A 193 5.05 12.97 -16.81
N LEU A 194 5.19 14.09 -16.07
CA LEU A 194 5.59 15.35 -16.64
C LEU A 194 7.12 15.44 -16.58
N LEU A 195 7.75 15.28 -17.74
CA LEU A 195 9.20 15.26 -17.86
C LEU A 195 9.82 16.67 -17.74
N PRO A 196 11.10 16.80 -17.36
CA PRO A 196 11.78 18.09 -17.33
C PRO A 196 11.82 18.82 -18.68
N THR A 197 11.63 18.10 -19.78
CA THR A 197 11.48 18.65 -21.13
C THR A 197 10.13 19.34 -21.39
N GLY A 198 9.17 19.22 -20.45
CA GLY A 198 7.79 19.67 -20.61
C GLY A 198 6.90 18.65 -21.31
N GLN A 199 7.42 17.51 -21.72
CA GLN A 199 6.65 16.44 -22.33
C GLN A 199 5.82 15.72 -21.26
N ASN A 200 4.52 15.50 -21.53
CA ASN A 200 3.65 14.64 -20.74
C ASN A 200 3.59 13.23 -21.37
N VAL A 201 3.82 12.22 -20.55
CA VAL A 201 3.84 10.81 -20.97
C VAL A 201 2.87 10.01 -20.11
N VAL A 202 1.87 9.39 -20.73
CA VAL A 202 0.96 8.47 -20.06
C VAL A 202 1.73 7.18 -19.72
N LEU A 203 1.80 6.85 -18.43
CA LEU A 203 2.45 5.63 -17.94
C LEU A 203 1.45 4.50 -17.78
N SER A 204 0.27 4.79 -17.24
CA SER A 204 -0.83 3.82 -17.06
C SER A 204 -2.17 4.52 -17.12
N HIS A 205 -3.18 3.81 -17.62
CA HIS A 205 -4.56 4.29 -17.65
C HIS A 205 -5.53 3.15 -17.32
N VAL A 206 -6.45 3.40 -16.39
CA VAL A 206 -7.55 2.51 -16.05
C VAL A 206 -8.84 3.24 -16.38
N SER A 207 -9.53 2.81 -17.44
CA SER A 207 -10.75 3.45 -17.95
C SER A 207 -12.01 3.05 -17.18
N GLU A 208 -12.00 1.85 -16.57
CA GLU A 208 -13.13 1.29 -15.83
C GLU A 208 -12.65 0.76 -14.49
N PHE A 209 -12.71 1.61 -13.48
CA PHE A 209 -12.35 1.21 -12.11
C PHE A 209 -13.48 0.40 -11.46
N SER A 210 -13.14 -0.67 -10.76
CA SER A 210 -14.07 -1.45 -9.94
C SER A 210 -13.75 -1.29 -8.47
N PHE A 211 -14.71 -0.79 -7.69
CA PHE A 211 -14.58 -0.71 -6.25
C PHE A 211 -14.45 -2.09 -5.58
N MET A 212 -15.00 -3.12 -6.19
CA MET A 212 -14.97 -4.49 -5.67
C MET A 212 -13.69 -5.25 -6.06
N TRP A 213 -12.79 -4.64 -6.84
CA TRP A 213 -11.58 -5.30 -7.32
C TRP A 213 -10.44 -4.31 -7.53
N HIS A 214 -9.55 -4.24 -6.55
CA HIS A 214 -8.43 -3.30 -6.54
C HIS A 214 -7.18 -3.94 -7.15
N SER A 215 -7.07 -3.95 -8.46
CA SER A 215 -5.90 -4.51 -9.13
C SER A 215 -4.68 -3.62 -9.00
N ALA A 216 -3.54 -4.23 -8.70
CA ALA A 216 -2.22 -3.62 -8.87
C ALA A 216 -1.67 -3.99 -10.26
N TYR A 217 -1.35 -2.99 -11.07
CA TYR A 217 -0.78 -3.15 -12.40
C TYR A 217 0.74 -3.09 -12.28
N VAL A 218 1.39 -4.22 -12.48
CA VAL A 218 2.85 -4.36 -12.39
C VAL A 218 3.44 -4.32 -13.79
N TYR A 219 4.39 -3.43 -14.02
CA TYR A 219 5.09 -3.36 -15.31
C TYR A 219 5.98 -4.58 -15.52
N ALA A 220 6.02 -5.09 -16.74
CA ALA A 220 7.02 -6.08 -17.10
C ALA A 220 8.44 -5.48 -17.00
N ASP A 221 9.46 -6.31 -16.76
CA ASP A 221 10.83 -5.84 -16.53
C ASP A 221 11.36 -4.90 -17.62
N HIS A 222 11.08 -5.25 -18.88
CA HIS A 222 11.56 -4.51 -20.04
C HIS A 222 10.75 -3.24 -20.34
N SER A 223 9.60 -3.04 -19.70
CA SER A 223 8.68 -1.92 -19.98
C SER A 223 8.46 -0.98 -18.79
N ALA A 224 9.08 -1.29 -17.63
CA ALA A 224 8.96 -0.42 -16.46
C ALA A 224 9.59 0.95 -16.75
N PRO A 225 8.82 2.05 -16.59
CA PRO A 225 9.29 3.39 -16.92
C PRO A 225 10.49 3.81 -16.05
N LEU A 226 11.53 4.36 -16.69
CA LEU A 226 12.66 5.01 -16.04
C LEU A 226 12.43 6.51 -16.13
N LEU A 227 12.20 7.16 -15.01
CA LEU A 227 11.95 8.59 -14.94
C LEU A 227 13.21 9.32 -14.44
N PRO A 228 13.60 10.43 -15.07
CA PRO A 228 14.65 11.30 -14.56
C PRO A 228 14.19 12.02 -13.28
N LYS A 229 15.14 12.67 -12.63
CA LYS A 229 14.85 13.62 -11.56
C LYS A 229 14.16 14.86 -12.14
#